data_ec2c27df9a1e6c2c54f1847555d2c629
#
_entry.id   ec2c27df9a1e6c2c54f1847555d2c629
#
_cell.length_a   1.000
_cell.length_b   1.000
_cell.length_c   1.000
_cell.angle_alpha   90.00
_cell.angle_beta   90.00
_cell.angle_gamma   90.00
#
_symmetry.space_group_name_H-M   'P 1'
#
loop_
_entity.id
_entity.type
_entity.pdbx_description
1 polymer ?
#
loop_
_entity_poly.entity_id
_entity_poly.type
_entity_poly.pdbx_seq_one_letter_code
_entity_poly.pdbx_strand_id
1 'polypeptide(L)'
;MHTLFRDIGMHASLGRAIEQIGGNRFWKQLILLLRQHLPFDNALAIFYPANGVPVALEEYDAEPHAGPASMLAYLNGLYLLDPFYQACREGLASGLYRLEEIAPDHFRQSEYYLSYFHDNVLEDEVQFILQVPGQGALSLSLGMQKMFADEECGMLGLLSSWVLALMQQHWQQRSQRLLPAAPQEEMATQIRDALSHFGASVLSERELEIARRSAMA
;
A
#
# COMPACT_ATOMS: atom_id res chain seq x y z
N MET A 1 7.07 -14.81 24.14
CA MET A 1 7.34 -13.39 23.94
C MET A 1 8.84 -13.04 24.01
N HIS A 2 9.64 -13.54 24.96
CA HIS A 2 11.09 -13.25 25.06
C HIS A 2 11.96 -13.84 23.94
N THR A 3 11.49 -14.83 23.18
CA THR A 3 12.27 -15.53 22.16
C THR A 3 12.41 -14.71 20.86
N LEU A 4 11.36 -14.01 20.42
CA LEU A 4 11.37 -13.26 19.17
C LEU A 4 12.46 -12.16 19.15
N PHE A 5 12.57 -11.37 20.22
CA PHE A 5 13.60 -10.31 20.33
C PHE A 5 15.03 -10.83 20.53
N ARG A 6 15.21 -12.13 20.75
CA ARG A 6 16.52 -12.78 20.85
C ARG A 6 16.89 -13.52 19.57
N ASP A 7 16.02 -13.55 18.59
CA ASP A 7 16.25 -14.21 17.31
C ASP A 7 17.09 -13.29 16.40
N ILE A 8 18.35 -13.63 16.21
CA ILE A 8 19.27 -12.91 15.32
C ILE A 8 18.76 -12.91 13.89
N GLY A 9 18.09 -14.00 13.44
CA GLY A 9 17.50 -14.13 12.12
C GLY A 9 16.42 -13.07 11.86
N MET A 10 15.58 -12.83 12.86
CA MET A 10 14.56 -11.79 12.82
C MET A 10 15.18 -10.39 12.63
N HIS A 11 16.18 -10.05 13.44
CA HIS A 11 16.84 -8.74 13.34
C HIS A 11 17.51 -8.53 11.99
N ALA A 12 18.17 -9.57 11.45
CA ALA A 12 18.76 -9.52 10.12
C ALA A 12 17.71 -9.35 9.01
N SER A 13 16.55 -10.00 9.13
CA SER A 13 15.47 -9.89 8.16
C SER A 13 14.77 -8.54 8.23
N LEU A 14 14.58 -8.01 9.45
CA LEU A 14 14.07 -6.65 9.65
C LEU A 14 15.03 -5.61 9.05
N GLY A 15 16.34 -5.76 9.25
CA GLY A 15 17.34 -4.92 8.63
C GLY A 15 17.21 -4.89 7.11
N ARG A 16 17.10 -6.07 6.47
CA ARG A 16 16.88 -6.17 5.02
C ARG A 16 15.59 -5.49 4.55
N ALA A 17 14.50 -5.61 5.30
CA ALA A 17 13.25 -4.94 4.97
C ALA A 17 13.40 -3.41 5.06
N ILE A 18 14.07 -2.91 6.09
CA ILE A 18 14.36 -1.47 6.29
C ILE A 18 15.24 -0.93 5.14
N GLU A 19 16.30 -1.64 4.76
CA GLU A 19 17.18 -1.25 3.65
C GLU A 19 16.45 -1.13 2.31
N GLN A 20 15.35 -1.88 2.14
CA GLN A 20 14.53 -1.86 0.94
C GLN A 20 13.40 -0.84 0.96
N ILE A 21 13.26 -0.03 2.00
CA ILE A 21 12.25 1.04 2.04
C ILE A 21 12.42 1.97 0.82
N GLY A 22 11.33 2.20 0.08
CA GLY A 22 11.32 2.93 -1.20
C GLY A 22 11.89 2.14 -2.39
N GLY A 23 12.45 0.95 -2.19
CA GLY A 23 12.99 0.07 -3.23
C GLY A 23 11.96 -0.93 -3.77
N ASN A 24 12.28 -1.58 -4.90
CA ASN A 24 11.36 -2.52 -5.57
C ASN A 24 11.25 -3.89 -4.85
N ARG A 25 12.13 -4.20 -3.91
CA ARG A 25 12.15 -5.48 -3.19
C ARG A 25 11.53 -5.38 -1.79
N PHE A 26 10.98 -4.24 -1.43
CA PHE A 26 10.46 -4.00 -0.08
C PHE A 26 9.38 -5.02 0.31
N TRP A 27 8.34 -5.14 -0.50
CA TRP A 27 7.22 -6.04 -0.20
C TRP A 27 7.68 -7.47 -0.05
N LYS A 28 8.53 -7.93 -0.95
CA LYS A 28 9.13 -9.27 -0.86
C LYS A 28 9.92 -9.47 0.45
N GLN A 29 10.72 -8.49 0.87
CA GLN A 29 11.48 -8.61 2.12
C GLN A 29 10.56 -8.57 3.35
N LEU A 30 9.51 -7.76 3.33
CA LEU A 30 8.51 -7.71 4.39
C LEU A 30 7.74 -9.03 4.52
N ILE A 31 7.30 -9.61 3.41
CA ILE A 31 6.63 -10.92 3.37
C ILE A 31 7.57 -12.01 3.91
N LEU A 32 8.82 -12.06 3.45
CA LEU A 32 9.81 -13.04 3.94
C LEU A 32 10.14 -12.87 5.42
N LEU A 33 10.17 -11.65 5.95
CA LEU A 33 10.31 -11.38 7.38
C LEU A 33 9.16 -12.02 8.17
N LEU A 34 7.92 -11.80 7.74
CA LEU A 34 6.75 -12.37 8.40
C LEU A 34 6.73 -13.89 8.29
N ARG A 35 7.06 -14.44 7.12
CA ARG A 35 7.07 -15.88 6.84
C ARG A 35 8.04 -16.68 7.72
N GLN A 36 9.12 -16.07 8.18
CA GLN A 36 10.07 -16.71 9.11
C GLN A 36 9.46 -17.03 10.48
N HIS A 37 8.42 -16.30 10.87
CA HIS A 37 7.85 -16.39 12.21
C HIS A 37 6.39 -16.86 12.24
N LEU A 38 5.75 -16.87 11.08
CA LEU A 38 4.32 -17.16 10.93
C LEU A 38 4.11 -18.10 9.75
N PRO A 39 3.40 -19.19 9.95
CA PRO A 39 3.05 -20.11 8.87
C PRO A 39 1.84 -19.53 8.09
N PHE A 40 2.06 -18.91 6.96
CA PHE A 40 1.02 -18.61 5.99
C PHE A 40 1.40 -19.18 4.63
N ASP A 41 0.41 -19.50 3.80
CA ASP A 41 0.62 -20.22 2.56
C ASP A 41 0.80 -19.28 1.38
N ASN A 42 0.10 -18.15 1.38
CA ASN A 42 0.27 -17.10 0.38
C ASN A 42 0.24 -15.70 1.01
N ALA A 43 0.67 -14.71 0.23
CA ALA A 43 0.55 -13.30 0.58
C ALA A 43 0.42 -12.44 -0.67
N LEU A 44 -0.37 -11.37 -0.55
CA LEU A 44 -0.56 -10.38 -1.59
C LEU A 44 -0.38 -8.98 -1.00
N ALA A 45 0.57 -8.22 -1.53
CA ALA A 45 0.62 -6.79 -1.31
C ALA A 45 -0.11 -6.09 -2.47
N ILE A 46 -1.11 -5.27 -2.17
CA ILE A 46 -1.94 -4.60 -3.17
C ILE A 46 -2.23 -3.15 -2.76
N PHE A 47 -2.33 -2.27 -3.73
CA PHE A 47 -2.81 -0.90 -3.55
C PHE A 47 -4.20 -0.77 -4.14
N TYR A 48 -5.13 -0.29 -3.34
CA TYR A 48 -6.49 0.09 -3.71
C TYR A 48 -6.55 1.61 -3.91
N PRO A 49 -6.43 2.13 -5.13
CA PRO A 49 -6.48 3.57 -5.35
C PRO A 49 -7.89 4.12 -5.04
N ALA A 50 -7.95 5.38 -4.60
CA ALA A 50 -9.22 6.07 -4.36
C ALA A 50 -10.11 6.07 -5.61
N ASN A 51 -9.48 6.11 -6.79
CA ASN A 51 -10.16 6.00 -8.10
C ASN A 51 -9.35 5.06 -9.00
N GLY A 52 -10.02 4.11 -9.62
CA GLY A 52 -9.38 3.18 -10.56
C GLY A 52 -9.35 1.74 -10.08
N VAL A 53 -8.58 0.92 -10.79
CA VAL A 53 -8.44 -0.52 -10.56
C VAL A 53 -7.31 -0.77 -9.54
N PRO A 54 -7.43 -1.77 -8.67
CA PRO A 54 -6.35 -2.18 -7.78
C PRO A 54 -5.05 -2.50 -8.51
N VAL A 55 -3.93 -2.28 -7.84
CA VAL A 55 -2.58 -2.53 -8.37
C VAL A 55 -1.87 -3.53 -7.49
N ALA A 56 -1.60 -4.73 -8.00
CA ALA A 56 -0.77 -5.72 -7.31
C ALA A 56 0.68 -5.22 -7.23
N LEU A 57 1.26 -5.28 -6.05
CA LEU A 57 2.60 -4.78 -5.73
C LEU A 57 3.60 -5.92 -5.56
N GLU A 58 3.18 -7.02 -4.97
CA GLU A 58 3.96 -8.25 -4.78
C GLU A 58 3.02 -9.42 -4.51
N GLU A 59 3.33 -10.58 -5.08
CA GLU A 59 2.65 -11.85 -4.82
C GLU A 59 3.64 -12.86 -4.26
N TYR A 60 3.20 -13.67 -3.32
CA TYR A 60 3.97 -14.76 -2.73
C TYR A 60 3.08 -15.98 -2.55
N ASP A 61 3.53 -17.12 -3.06
CA ASP A 61 2.96 -18.44 -2.81
C ASP A 61 4.05 -19.37 -2.29
N ALA A 62 3.78 -20.07 -1.20
CA ALA A 62 4.66 -21.11 -0.70
C ALA A 62 4.67 -22.32 -1.64
N GLU A 63 3.50 -22.66 -2.19
CA GLU A 63 3.32 -23.63 -3.27
C GLU A 63 2.43 -22.97 -4.33
N PRO A 64 2.91 -22.80 -5.57
CA PRO A 64 2.12 -22.15 -6.63
C PRO A 64 0.85 -22.93 -6.94
N HIS A 65 -0.28 -22.54 -6.39
CA HIS A 65 -1.58 -23.15 -6.58
C HIS A 65 -2.41 -22.38 -7.62
N ALA A 66 -2.21 -21.06 -7.67
CA ALA A 66 -2.91 -20.16 -8.56
C ALA A 66 -2.05 -19.78 -9.77
N GLY A 67 -2.60 -19.93 -10.97
CA GLY A 67 -1.94 -19.44 -12.18
C GLY A 67 -2.11 -17.93 -12.37
N PRO A 68 -1.36 -17.29 -13.29
CA PRO A 68 -1.48 -15.86 -13.62
C PRO A 68 -2.91 -15.41 -13.96
N ALA A 69 -3.77 -16.36 -14.36
CA ALA A 69 -5.17 -16.11 -14.68
C ALA A 69 -6.01 -15.67 -13.48
N SER A 70 -5.65 -16.07 -12.25
CA SER A 70 -6.41 -15.74 -11.06
C SER A 70 -6.27 -14.27 -10.67
N MET A 71 -5.04 -13.72 -10.68
CA MET A 71 -4.81 -12.30 -10.43
C MET A 71 -5.46 -11.43 -11.52
N LEU A 72 -5.42 -11.85 -12.78
CA LEU A 72 -6.13 -11.15 -13.85
C LEU A 72 -7.64 -11.14 -13.62
N ALA A 73 -8.24 -12.26 -13.19
CA ALA A 73 -9.68 -12.32 -12.86
C ALA A 73 -10.02 -11.39 -11.69
N TYR A 74 -9.19 -11.36 -10.64
CA TYR A 74 -9.35 -10.44 -9.52
C TYR A 74 -9.35 -8.98 -10.01
N LEU A 75 -8.33 -8.57 -10.75
CA LEU A 75 -8.18 -7.20 -11.26
C LEU A 75 -9.24 -6.82 -12.31
N ASN A 76 -9.84 -7.81 -13.00
CA ASN A 76 -10.91 -7.59 -13.99
C ASN A 76 -12.31 -7.44 -13.38
N GLY A 77 -12.43 -7.41 -12.05
CA GLY A 77 -13.70 -7.06 -11.40
C GLY A 77 -14.03 -7.84 -10.14
N LEU A 78 -13.41 -9.00 -9.86
CA LEU A 78 -13.70 -9.77 -8.65
C LEU A 78 -13.36 -8.99 -7.36
N TYR A 79 -12.39 -8.08 -7.41
CA TYR A 79 -12.05 -7.19 -6.30
C TYR A 79 -13.25 -6.37 -5.80
N LEU A 80 -14.24 -6.11 -6.65
CA LEU A 80 -15.47 -5.39 -6.25
C LEU A 80 -16.31 -6.19 -5.25
N LEU A 81 -16.13 -7.51 -5.20
CA LEU A 81 -16.82 -8.43 -4.30
C LEU A 81 -15.98 -8.76 -3.06
N ASP A 82 -14.72 -8.32 -3.03
CA ASP A 82 -13.81 -8.53 -1.91
C ASP A 82 -14.23 -7.70 -0.69
N PRO A 83 -14.55 -8.32 0.47
CA PRO A 83 -14.99 -7.60 1.65
C PRO A 83 -13.93 -6.62 2.19
N PHE A 84 -12.66 -6.93 2.07
CA PHE A 84 -11.59 -6.02 2.48
C PHE A 84 -11.49 -4.79 1.57
N TYR A 85 -11.62 -4.99 0.26
CA TYR A 85 -11.68 -3.86 -0.67
C TYR A 85 -12.85 -2.93 -0.35
N GLN A 86 -14.03 -3.50 -0.11
CA GLN A 86 -15.23 -2.73 0.23
C GLN A 86 -15.04 -1.97 1.55
N ALA A 87 -14.56 -2.64 2.59
CA ALA A 87 -14.26 -2.01 3.89
C ALA A 87 -13.23 -0.88 3.75
N CYS A 88 -12.18 -1.06 2.95
CA CYS A 88 -11.21 0.00 2.65
C CYS A 88 -11.86 1.21 1.98
N ARG A 89 -12.81 0.99 1.05
CA ARG A 89 -13.58 2.04 0.38
C ARG A 89 -14.52 2.79 1.32
N GLU A 90 -15.04 2.11 2.33
CA GLU A 90 -15.91 2.67 3.38
C GLU A 90 -15.11 3.38 4.49
N GLY A 91 -13.79 3.37 4.41
CA GLY A 91 -12.92 4.09 5.33
C GLY A 91 -12.49 3.28 6.55
N LEU A 92 -12.37 1.94 6.43
CA LEU A 92 -11.76 1.08 7.46
C LEU A 92 -10.44 1.71 7.93
N ALA A 93 -10.27 1.88 9.24
CA ALA A 93 -9.07 2.47 9.81
C ALA A 93 -7.81 1.63 9.50
N SER A 94 -6.63 2.26 9.56
CA SER A 94 -5.38 1.49 9.47
C SER A 94 -5.25 0.54 10.65
N GLY A 95 -4.92 -0.73 10.37
CA GLY A 95 -4.87 -1.77 11.41
C GLY A 95 -4.60 -3.15 10.84
N LEU A 96 -4.64 -4.14 11.73
CA LEU A 96 -4.64 -5.56 11.43
C LEU A 96 -6.06 -6.08 11.60
N TYR A 97 -6.56 -6.82 10.63
CA TYR A 97 -7.93 -7.34 10.62
C TYR A 97 -7.97 -8.80 10.18
N ARG A 98 -8.81 -9.58 10.83
CA ARG A 98 -9.12 -10.96 10.43
C ARG A 98 -10.30 -10.97 9.46
N LEU A 99 -10.36 -11.97 8.59
CA LEU A 99 -11.48 -12.16 7.68
C LEU A 99 -12.82 -12.16 8.41
N GLU A 100 -12.91 -12.84 9.57
CA GLU A 100 -14.14 -12.95 10.35
C GLU A 100 -14.66 -11.61 10.92
N GLU A 101 -13.80 -10.59 11.02
CA GLU A 101 -14.17 -9.25 11.50
C GLU A 101 -14.75 -8.38 10.38
N ILE A 102 -14.45 -8.72 9.11
CA ILE A 102 -14.76 -7.89 7.93
C ILE A 102 -15.79 -8.57 7.03
N ALA A 103 -15.71 -9.90 6.92
CA ALA A 103 -16.58 -10.64 6.01
C ALA A 103 -18.05 -10.58 6.45
N PRO A 104 -18.99 -10.42 5.51
CA PRO A 104 -20.42 -10.44 5.82
C PRO A 104 -20.87 -11.84 6.26
N ASP A 105 -22.02 -11.88 6.93
CA ASP A 105 -22.71 -13.13 7.22
C ASP A 105 -22.85 -13.98 5.94
N HIS A 106 -22.63 -15.29 6.06
CA HIS A 106 -22.67 -16.22 4.92
C HIS A 106 -21.61 -16.00 3.84
N PHE A 107 -20.50 -15.31 4.13
CA PHE A 107 -19.40 -15.05 3.20
C PHE A 107 -18.98 -16.30 2.39
N ARG A 108 -18.89 -17.47 3.04
CA ARG A 108 -18.54 -18.75 2.40
C ARG A 108 -19.54 -19.23 1.35
N GLN A 109 -20.75 -18.64 1.28
CA GLN A 109 -21.76 -18.92 0.28
C GLN A 109 -21.77 -17.86 -0.84
N SER A 110 -20.94 -16.82 -0.73
CA SER A 110 -20.84 -15.76 -1.71
C SER A 110 -20.20 -16.22 -3.02
N GLU A 111 -20.55 -15.55 -4.10
CA GLU A 111 -19.92 -15.78 -5.41
C GLU A 111 -18.40 -15.56 -5.34
N TYR A 112 -17.95 -14.55 -4.62
CA TYR A 112 -16.53 -14.26 -4.45
C TYR A 112 -15.78 -15.40 -3.76
N TYR A 113 -16.33 -15.96 -2.68
CA TYR A 113 -15.73 -17.11 -2.00
C TYR A 113 -15.61 -18.31 -2.93
N LEU A 114 -16.71 -18.68 -3.59
CA LEU A 114 -16.79 -19.89 -4.42
C LEU A 114 -16.00 -19.79 -5.72
N SER A 115 -15.90 -18.59 -6.31
CA SER A 115 -15.25 -18.41 -7.62
C SER A 115 -13.78 -17.98 -7.53
N TYR A 116 -13.34 -17.45 -6.40
CA TYR A 116 -12.00 -16.90 -6.26
C TYR A 116 -11.32 -17.21 -4.93
N PHE A 117 -11.96 -16.85 -3.80
CA PHE A 117 -11.31 -16.88 -2.49
C PHE A 117 -10.82 -18.29 -2.09
N HIS A 118 -11.70 -19.29 -2.19
CA HIS A 118 -11.41 -20.68 -1.84
C HIS A 118 -10.18 -21.24 -2.57
N ASP A 119 -10.00 -20.92 -3.84
CA ASP A 119 -8.93 -21.47 -4.65
C ASP A 119 -7.63 -20.63 -4.62
N ASN A 120 -7.70 -19.37 -4.18
CA ASN A 120 -6.57 -18.43 -4.26
C ASN A 120 -6.10 -17.92 -2.91
N VAL A 121 -7.01 -17.64 -1.98
CA VAL A 121 -6.70 -17.19 -0.61
C VAL A 121 -6.74 -18.34 0.38
N LEU A 122 -7.50 -19.39 0.04
CA LEU A 122 -7.65 -20.66 0.73
C LEU A 122 -8.76 -20.65 1.80
N GLU A 123 -8.47 -20.86 3.09
CA GLU A 123 -9.51 -21.01 4.12
C GLU A 123 -9.68 -19.78 5.02
N ASP A 124 -8.58 -19.10 5.35
CA ASP A 124 -8.60 -17.93 6.25
C ASP A 124 -7.59 -16.88 5.79
N GLU A 125 -7.86 -15.64 6.18
CA GLU A 125 -7.08 -14.48 5.78
C GLU A 125 -6.96 -13.46 6.90
N VAL A 126 -5.77 -12.87 7.03
CA VAL A 126 -5.50 -11.72 7.88
C VAL A 126 -4.84 -10.63 7.05
N GLN A 127 -5.31 -9.39 7.18
CA GLN A 127 -4.78 -8.27 6.40
C GLN A 127 -4.28 -7.12 7.27
N PHE A 128 -3.10 -6.60 6.92
CA PHE A 128 -2.63 -5.30 7.36
C PHE A 128 -3.15 -4.24 6.40
N ILE A 129 -4.01 -3.37 6.87
CA ILE A 129 -4.58 -2.28 6.09
C ILE A 129 -3.92 -0.96 6.50
N LEU A 130 -3.45 -0.19 5.53
CA LEU A 130 -2.93 1.16 5.72
C LEU A 130 -3.70 2.15 4.84
N GLN A 131 -4.50 3.01 5.45
CA GLN A 131 -5.13 4.11 4.74
C GLN A 131 -4.10 5.17 4.34
N VAL A 132 -4.15 5.57 3.08
CA VAL A 132 -3.30 6.64 2.53
C VAL A 132 -4.20 7.82 2.15
N PRO A 133 -4.28 8.87 2.97
CA PRO A 133 -5.22 9.96 2.79
C PRO A 133 -5.17 10.56 1.38
N GLY A 134 -6.33 10.65 0.73
CA GLY A 134 -6.49 11.18 -0.62
C GLY A 134 -6.00 10.29 -1.76
N GLN A 135 -5.33 9.17 -1.48
CA GLN A 135 -4.79 8.27 -2.49
C GLN A 135 -5.50 6.92 -2.53
N GLY A 136 -5.94 6.38 -1.38
CA GLY A 136 -6.56 5.06 -1.27
C GLY A 136 -6.06 4.27 -0.07
N ALA A 137 -5.93 2.95 -0.21
CA ALA A 137 -5.44 2.08 0.85
C ALA A 137 -4.40 1.08 0.33
N LEU A 138 -3.43 0.74 1.16
CA LEU A 138 -2.52 -0.39 0.97
C LEU A 138 -3.03 -1.56 1.78
N SER A 139 -2.99 -2.74 1.21
CA SER A 139 -3.23 -3.99 1.92
C SER A 139 -2.05 -4.93 1.76
N LEU A 140 -1.69 -5.61 2.85
CA LEU A 140 -0.84 -6.79 2.85
C LEU A 140 -1.67 -7.94 3.45
N SER A 141 -2.17 -8.79 2.56
CA SER A 141 -2.93 -9.98 2.85
C SER A 141 -2.01 -11.16 3.13
N LEU A 142 -2.38 -11.99 4.09
CA LEU A 142 -1.75 -13.26 4.42
C LEU A 142 -2.85 -14.33 4.43
N GLY A 143 -2.77 -15.28 3.51
CA GLY A 143 -3.74 -16.38 3.38
C GLY A 143 -3.20 -17.70 3.92
N MET A 144 -4.08 -18.54 4.43
CA MET A 144 -3.75 -19.84 5.02
C MET A 144 -4.78 -20.91 4.67
N GLN A 145 -4.33 -22.16 4.47
CA GLN A 145 -5.19 -23.34 4.21
C GLN A 145 -5.99 -23.80 5.46
N LYS A 146 -5.77 -23.20 6.60
CA LYS A 146 -6.50 -23.45 7.84
C LYS A 146 -6.76 -22.13 8.55
N MET A 147 -7.65 -22.13 9.52
CA MET A 147 -7.88 -20.96 10.36
C MET A 147 -6.59 -20.56 11.08
N PHE A 148 -6.30 -19.27 11.10
CA PHE A 148 -5.23 -18.72 11.97
C PHE A 148 -5.54 -18.99 13.42
N ALA A 149 -4.59 -19.58 14.14
CA ALA A 149 -4.71 -19.78 15.58
C ALA A 149 -4.60 -18.44 16.32
N ASP A 150 -5.20 -18.36 17.52
CA ASP A 150 -5.15 -17.14 18.33
C ASP A 150 -3.71 -16.72 18.68
N GLU A 151 -2.78 -17.68 18.81
CA GLU A 151 -1.37 -17.41 19.04
C GLU A 151 -0.71 -16.76 17.80
N GLU A 152 -1.06 -17.22 16.59
CA GLU A 152 -0.60 -16.66 15.31
C GLU A 152 -1.16 -15.24 15.12
N CYS A 153 -2.45 -15.04 15.39
CA CYS A 153 -3.07 -13.71 15.39
C CYS A 153 -2.46 -12.77 16.43
N GLY A 154 -2.19 -13.28 17.64
CA GLY A 154 -1.51 -12.52 18.69
C GLY A 154 -0.11 -12.10 18.30
N MET A 155 0.64 -12.95 17.57
CA MET A 155 1.96 -12.61 17.03
C MET A 155 1.85 -11.52 15.96
N LEU A 156 0.90 -11.64 15.03
CA LEU A 156 0.65 -10.60 14.02
C LEU A 156 0.27 -9.26 14.68
N GLY A 157 -0.56 -9.32 15.73
CA GLY A 157 -0.93 -8.13 16.50
C GLY A 157 0.27 -7.43 17.13
N LEU A 158 1.25 -8.18 17.67
CA LEU A 158 2.49 -7.62 18.21
C LEU A 158 3.36 -6.95 17.13
N LEU A 159 3.36 -7.50 15.93
CA LEU A 159 4.15 -6.97 14.81
C LEU A 159 3.44 -5.84 14.06
N SER A 160 2.14 -5.67 14.27
CA SER A 160 1.28 -4.83 13.45
C SER A 160 1.77 -3.37 13.39
N SER A 161 2.19 -2.79 14.51
CA SER A 161 2.74 -1.43 14.56
C SER A 161 3.99 -1.26 13.69
N TRP A 162 4.86 -2.28 13.62
CA TRP A 162 6.06 -2.24 12.79
C TRP A 162 5.72 -2.41 11.32
N VAL A 163 4.86 -3.38 11.02
CA VAL A 163 4.44 -3.65 9.64
C VAL A 163 3.80 -2.41 9.04
N LEU A 164 2.84 -1.81 9.73
CA LEU A 164 2.15 -0.60 9.27
C LEU A 164 3.11 0.59 9.12
N ALA A 165 4.04 0.78 10.07
CA ALA A 165 5.05 1.83 9.98
C ALA A 165 5.99 1.64 8.78
N LEU A 166 6.45 0.40 8.53
CA LEU A 166 7.29 0.07 7.38
C LEU A 166 6.55 0.27 6.06
N MET A 167 5.27 -0.16 5.97
CA MET A 167 4.41 0.07 4.81
C MET A 167 4.25 1.58 4.54
N GLN A 168 3.99 2.37 5.58
CA GLN A 168 3.83 3.82 5.47
C GLN A 168 5.12 4.50 4.99
N GLN A 169 6.27 4.17 5.57
CA GLN A 169 7.57 4.74 5.18
C GLN A 169 7.92 4.36 3.73
N HIS A 170 7.70 3.10 3.36
CA HIS A 170 7.93 2.65 2.00
C HIS A 170 7.07 3.42 0.99
N TRP A 171 5.77 3.55 1.26
CA TRP A 171 4.85 4.25 0.38
C TRP A 171 5.20 5.72 0.22
N GLN A 172 5.51 6.41 1.33
CA GLN A 172 5.91 7.81 1.29
C GLN A 172 7.14 8.03 0.42
N GLN A 173 8.19 7.22 0.58
CA GLN A 173 9.41 7.35 -0.20
C GLN A 173 9.18 7.02 -1.69
N ARG A 174 8.33 6.02 -1.98
CA ARG A 174 8.00 5.65 -3.36
C ARG A 174 7.15 6.72 -4.04
N SER A 175 6.16 7.26 -3.36
CA SER A 175 5.29 8.33 -3.87
C SER A 175 6.09 9.61 -4.16
N GLN A 176 7.05 9.96 -3.32
CA GLN A 176 7.95 11.09 -3.57
C GLN A 176 8.83 10.91 -4.81
N ARG A 177 9.22 9.68 -5.14
CA ARG A 177 10.00 9.37 -6.36
C ARG A 177 9.16 9.31 -7.63
N LEU A 178 7.87 9.02 -7.50
CA LEU A 178 6.92 8.93 -8.63
C LEU A 178 6.26 10.28 -8.94
N LEU A 179 6.21 11.17 -7.96
CA LEU A 179 5.88 12.57 -8.25
C LEU A 179 7.08 13.14 -9.01
N PRO A 180 6.91 13.64 -10.25
CA PRO A 180 7.93 14.48 -10.86
C PRO A 180 8.26 15.56 -9.83
N ALA A 181 9.54 15.85 -9.67
CA ALA A 181 10.01 16.97 -8.83
C ALA A 181 9.03 18.11 -9.05
N ALA A 182 8.37 18.52 -7.96
CA ALA A 182 7.12 19.27 -8.03
C ALA A 182 7.24 20.36 -9.10
N PRO A 183 6.14 20.71 -9.78
CA PRO A 183 6.15 21.76 -10.80
C PRO A 183 6.55 23.15 -10.24
N GLN A 184 7.23 23.20 -9.10
CA GLN A 184 7.73 24.42 -8.47
C GLN A 184 8.75 25.14 -9.35
N GLU A 185 9.65 24.44 -10.04
CA GLU A 185 10.55 25.09 -10.99
C GLU A 185 9.84 25.48 -12.29
N GLU A 186 8.95 24.65 -12.77
CA GLU A 186 8.15 24.96 -13.96
C GLU A 186 7.12 26.07 -13.67
N MET A 187 6.44 26.00 -12.52
CA MET A 187 5.53 27.04 -12.06
C MET A 187 6.27 28.33 -11.71
N ALA A 188 7.42 28.26 -11.04
CA ALA A 188 8.27 29.41 -10.75
C ALA A 188 8.80 30.04 -12.05
N THR A 189 9.12 29.24 -13.06
CA THR A 189 9.54 29.71 -14.38
C THR A 189 8.36 30.35 -15.12
N GLN A 190 7.19 29.72 -15.14
CA GLN A 190 5.97 30.27 -15.74
C GLN A 190 5.52 31.57 -15.06
N ILE A 191 5.59 31.64 -13.72
CA ILE A 191 5.30 32.87 -12.96
C ILE A 191 6.35 33.93 -13.29
N ARG A 192 7.63 33.61 -13.38
CA ARG A 192 8.70 34.54 -13.74
C ARG A 192 8.54 35.06 -15.16
N ASP A 193 8.17 34.18 -16.09
CA ASP A 193 7.90 34.56 -17.50
C ASP A 193 6.63 35.41 -17.60
N ALA A 194 5.56 35.07 -16.87
CA ALA A 194 4.33 35.86 -16.80
C ALA A 194 4.62 37.27 -16.23
N LEU A 195 5.39 37.35 -15.13
CA LEU A 195 5.81 38.60 -14.52
C LEU A 195 6.73 39.41 -15.42
N SER A 196 7.59 38.78 -16.22
CA SER A 196 8.48 39.46 -17.17
C SER A 196 7.73 40.12 -18.33
N HIS A 197 6.56 39.59 -18.70
CA HIS A 197 5.68 40.12 -19.75
C HIS A 197 4.52 40.96 -19.20
N PHE A 198 4.34 40.96 -17.83
CA PHE A 198 3.25 41.72 -17.23
C PHE A 198 3.43 43.23 -17.44
N GLY A 199 2.43 43.86 -18.01
CA GLY A 199 2.41 45.28 -18.22
C GLY A 199 3.25 45.80 -19.41
N ALA A 200 3.94 44.92 -20.16
CA ALA A 200 4.81 45.31 -21.27
C ALA A 200 4.10 46.08 -22.38
N SER A 201 2.77 45.97 -22.47
CA SER A 201 1.93 46.68 -23.46
C SER A 201 1.25 47.93 -22.90
N VAL A 202 1.30 48.16 -21.58
CA VAL A 202 0.52 49.22 -20.91
C VAL A 202 1.39 50.15 -20.08
N LEU A 203 2.55 49.67 -19.59
CA LEU A 203 3.46 50.44 -18.73
C LEU A 203 4.68 50.91 -19.48
N SER A 204 5.16 52.14 -19.17
CA SER A 204 6.45 52.62 -19.64
C SER A 204 7.60 51.79 -19.06
N GLU A 205 8.77 51.79 -19.70
CA GLU A 205 9.96 51.04 -19.25
C GLU A 205 10.31 51.26 -17.78
N ARG A 206 10.12 52.48 -17.31
CA ARG A 206 10.43 52.91 -15.92
C ARG A 206 9.39 52.35 -14.93
N GLU A 207 8.13 52.31 -15.29
CA GLU A 207 7.05 51.70 -14.48
C GLU A 207 7.16 50.21 -14.43
N LEU A 208 7.59 49.60 -15.56
CA LEU A 208 7.85 48.16 -15.65
C LEU A 208 9.02 47.74 -14.74
N GLU A 209 10.06 48.52 -14.67
CA GLU A 209 11.22 48.29 -13.79
C GLU A 209 10.83 48.37 -12.29
N ILE A 210 10.00 49.35 -11.92
CA ILE A 210 9.47 49.50 -10.54
C ILE A 210 8.57 48.33 -10.18
N ALA A 211 7.65 47.94 -11.07
CA ALA A 211 6.74 46.82 -10.83
C ALA A 211 7.50 45.50 -10.66
N ARG A 212 8.55 45.24 -11.46
CA ARG A 212 9.41 44.04 -11.34
C ARG A 212 10.18 44.00 -10.02
N ARG A 213 10.70 45.12 -9.54
CA ARG A 213 11.40 45.20 -8.27
C ARG A 213 10.48 44.96 -7.09
N SER A 214 9.22 45.42 -7.13
CA SER A 214 8.22 45.21 -6.08
C SER A 214 7.66 43.79 -6.03
N ALA A 215 7.70 43.05 -7.13
CA ALA A 215 7.24 41.66 -7.21
C ALA A 215 8.31 40.63 -6.80
N MET A 216 9.57 41.05 -6.62
CA MET A 216 10.70 40.20 -6.23
C MET A 216 11.15 40.44 -4.76
N ALA A 217 10.50 41.34 -4.03
CA ALA A 217 10.72 41.65 -2.62
C ALA A 217 9.69 40.93 -1.72
#